data_73bbd288828e781e81c747294db52986
#
_entry.id   73bbd288828e781e81c747294db52986
#
_cell.length_a   1.000
_cell.length_b   1.000
_cell.length_c   1.000
_cell.angle_alpha   90.00
_cell.angle_beta   90.00
_cell.angle_gamma   90.00
#
_symmetry.space_group_name_H-M   'P 1'
#
loop_
_entity.id
_entity.type
_entity.pdbx_description
1 polymer ?
#
loop_
_entity_poly.entity_id
_entity_poly.type
_entity_poly.pdbx_seq_one_letter_code
_entity_poly.pdbx_strand_id
1 'polypeptide(L)'
;MAELPEETTKENYFRNFKKFLQDIESGELKKAVLSRVIYQDKPTDFHPVEFFLKLATDYSDAFVHLSQHPDSGMWIGATPELLIQKSSTQLHIMALAGTQARHHSATPYLWRQKEEEEHHMVSEHVETILQQFDCTILNKIGPYTIEAAQVAHLRTDYTAEGKNVDIKTFLKKLHPTPAVGGLPVEKGLECIRKFEGYNRSYYCGFIGETDFKDEAHLFINLRCLQVGADKLAVYAGGGITAASNAEAEWNETILKSKTMTNKLLTQTPLKHGIVG
;
A
#
# COMPACT_ATOMS: atom_id res chain seq x y z
N MET A 1 -7.25 -19.82 14.28
CA MET A 1 -6.68 -18.52 13.83
C MET A 1 -5.71 -18.83 12.70
N ALA A 2 -5.61 -17.97 11.69
CA ALA A 2 -4.64 -18.16 10.63
C ALA A 2 -3.20 -18.04 11.16
N GLU A 3 -2.29 -18.82 10.57
CA GLU A 3 -0.87 -18.75 10.86
C GLU A 3 -0.29 -17.44 10.33
N LEU A 4 0.51 -16.75 11.15
CA LEU A 4 1.20 -15.55 10.73
C LEU A 4 2.50 -15.92 9.99
N PRO A 5 2.91 -15.18 8.93
CA PRO A 5 4.22 -15.40 8.34
C PRO A 5 5.33 -15.00 9.32
N GLU A 6 6.51 -15.59 9.18
CA GLU A 6 7.65 -15.28 10.05
C GLU A 6 8.03 -13.79 10.00
N GLU A 7 8.49 -13.27 11.15
CA GLU A 7 9.03 -11.93 11.24
C GLU A 7 10.30 -11.79 10.38
N THR A 8 10.39 -10.70 9.64
CA THR A 8 11.55 -10.44 8.79
C THR A 8 12.65 -9.72 9.57
N THR A 9 13.75 -10.41 9.84
CA THR A 9 14.93 -9.78 10.47
C THR A 9 15.62 -8.79 9.53
N LYS A 10 16.43 -7.89 10.10
CA LYS A 10 17.20 -6.91 9.31
C LYS A 10 18.17 -7.61 8.35
N GLU A 11 18.82 -8.69 8.81
CA GLU A 11 19.73 -9.49 8.00
C GLU A 11 19.02 -10.13 6.80
N ASN A 12 17.82 -10.70 7.03
CA ASN A 12 17.01 -11.29 5.97
C ASN A 12 16.55 -10.24 4.96
N TYR A 13 16.09 -9.09 5.44
CA TYR A 13 15.71 -7.96 4.58
C TYR A 13 16.88 -7.50 3.70
N PHE A 14 18.07 -7.32 4.28
CA PHE A 14 19.27 -6.87 3.54
C PHE A 14 19.76 -7.92 2.54
N ARG A 15 19.66 -9.20 2.89
CA ARG A 15 19.95 -10.28 1.95
C ARG A 15 18.98 -10.27 0.76
N ASN A 16 17.69 -10.09 1.03
CA ASN A 16 16.66 -10.02 0.00
C ASN A 16 16.83 -8.75 -0.86
N PHE A 17 17.13 -7.60 -0.23
CA PHE A 17 17.42 -6.36 -0.94
C PHE A 17 18.54 -6.53 -1.97
N LYS A 18 19.64 -7.19 -1.60
CA LYS A 18 20.75 -7.46 -2.54
C LYS A 18 20.30 -8.27 -3.75
N LYS A 19 19.42 -9.26 -3.56
CA LYS A 19 18.89 -10.09 -4.65
C LYS A 19 17.96 -9.29 -5.57
N PHE A 20 17.11 -8.43 -4.99
CA PHE A 20 16.28 -7.50 -5.76
C PHE A 20 17.14 -6.55 -6.60
N LEU A 21 18.18 -5.98 -5.99
CA LEU A 21 19.08 -5.07 -6.69
C LEU A 21 19.81 -5.77 -7.83
N GLN A 22 20.29 -7.01 -7.64
CA GLN A 22 20.90 -7.81 -8.69
C GLN A 22 19.97 -8.07 -9.89
N ASP A 23 18.70 -8.40 -9.63
CA ASP A 23 17.71 -8.58 -10.70
C ASP A 23 17.43 -7.24 -11.43
N ILE A 24 17.43 -6.11 -10.72
CA ILE A 24 17.28 -4.78 -11.33
C ILE A 24 18.52 -4.41 -12.17
N GLU A 25 19.71 -4.64 -11.66
CA GLU A 25 20.98 -4.38 -12.36
C GLU A 25 21.17 -5.24 -13.61
N SER A 26 20.50 -6.40 -13.69
CA SER A 26 20.48 -7.22 -14.93
C SER A 26 19.75 -6.54 -16.10
N GLY A 27 18.95 -5.49 -15.84
CA GLY A 27 18.28 -4.66 -16.84
C GLY A 27 16.89 -5.13 -17.26
N GLU A 28 16.44 -6.32 -16.83
CA GLU A 28 15.10 -6.84 -17.14
C GLU A 28 14.00 -6.27 -16.24
N LEU A 29 14.38 -5.74 -15.06
CA LEU A 29 13.51 -5.20 -14.04
C LEU A 29 13.96 -3.77 -13.68
N LYS A 30 13.05 -2.80 -13.78
CA LYS A 30 13.34 -1.41 -13.42
C LYS A 30 13.09 -1.13 -11.93
N LYS A 31 12.07 -1.79 -11.37
CA LYS A 31 11.62 -1.60 -9.99
C LYS A 31 10.94 -2.86 -9.47
N ALA A 32 11.14 -3.20 -8.20
CA ALA A 32 10.28 -4.15 -7.48
C ALA A 32 10.06 -3.67 -6.04
N VAL A 33 8.91 -3.99 -5.46
CA VAL A 33 8.60 -3.61 -4.07
C VAL A 33 9.03 -4.73 -3.14
N LEU A 34 10.02 -4.47 -2.30
CA LEU A 34 10.44 -5.36 -1.22
C LEU A 34 9.70 -5.00 0.05
N SER A 35 9.02 -5.97 0.64
CA SER A 35 8.30 -5.80 1.89
C SER A 35 8.82 -6.69 3.01
N ARG A 36 8.33 -6.44 4.21
CA ARG A 36 8.66 -7.22 5.40
C ARG A 36 7.50 -7.30 6.37
N VAL A 37 7.56 -8.32 7.20
CA VAL A 37 6.68 -8.54 8.35
C VAL A 37 7.35 -8.06 9.61
N ILE A 38 6.63 -7.30 10.41
CA ILE A 38 7.06 -6.71 11.67
C ILE A 38 6.11 -7.20 12.76
N TYR A 39 6.61 -7.92 13.75
CA TYR A 39 5.80 -8.37 14.85
C TYR A 39 5.63 -7.28 15.92
N GLN A 40 4.44 -7.22 16.45
CA GLN A 40 4.11 -6.52 17.69
C GLN A 40 3.47 -7.50 18.65
N ASP A 41 3.80 -7.43 19.92
CA ASP A 41 3.08 -8.19 20.96
C ASP A 41 1.62 -7.72 20.96
N LYS A 42 0.69 -8.67 20.91
CA LYS A 42 -0.72 -8.35 21.01
C LYS A 42 -1.05 -8.02 22.48
N PRO A 43 -1.47 -6.80 22.81
CA PRO A 43 -1.90 -6.47 24.17
C PRO A 43 -2.98 -7.44 24.67
N THR A 44 -2.97 -7.76 25.96
CA THR A 44 -3.94 -8.69 26.55
C THR A 44 -5.38 -8.16 26.46
N ASP A 45 -5.52 -6.84 26.44
CA ASP A 45 -6.78 -6.11 26.31
C ASP A 45 -7.06 -5.67 24.87
N PHE A 46 -6.33 -6.20 23.87
CA PHE A 46 -6.52 -5.84 22.46
C PHE A 46 -7.91 -6.20 21.97
N HIS A 47 -8.69 -5.18 21.61
CA HIS A 47 -10.01 -5.34 21.02
C HIS A 47 -10.01 -4.86 19.57
N PRO A 48 -10.18 -5.77 18.58
CA PRO A 48 -10.02 -5.41 17.16
C PRO A 48 -10.98 -4.32 16.68
N VAL A 49 -12.23 -4.31 17.19
CA VAL A 49 -13.22 -3.30 16.82
C VAL A 49 -12.84 -1.92 17.40
N GLU A 50 -12.38 -1.85 18.63
CA GLU A 50 -11.92 -0.60 19.23
C GLU A 50 -10.70 -0.04 18.50
N PHE A 51 -9.77 -0.92 18.12
CA PHE A 51 -8.61 -0.54 17.33
C PHE A 51 -9.03 -0.01 15.95
N PHE A 52 -9.97 -0.69 15.26
CA PHE A 52 -10.55 -0.22 14.01
C PHE A 52 -11.20 1.16 14.16
N LEU A 53 -12.07 1.36 15.17
CA LEU A 53 -12.73 2.64 15.42
C LEU A 53 -11.74 3.77 15.69
N LYS A 54 -10.67 3.48 16.42
CA LYS A 54 -9.58 4.42 16.65
C LYS A 54 -8.87 4.81 15.36
N LEU A 55 -8.54 3.84 14.50
CA LEU A 55 -7.96 4.14 13.19
C LEU A 55 -8.89 5.00 12.35
N ALA A 56 -10.20 4.69 12.33
CA ALA A 56 -11.20 5.45 11.58
C ALA A 56 -11.33 6.90 12.08
N THR A 57 -11.17 7.12 13.39
CA THR A 57 -11.18 8.47 13.98
C THR A 57 -9.89 9.23 13.64
N ASP A 58 -8.74 8.56 13.70
CA ASP A 58 -7.43 9.22 13.58
C ASP A 58 -6.98 9.42 12.12
N TYR A 59 -7.55 8.65 11.17
CA TYR A 59 -7.20 8.67 9.75
C TYR A 59 -8.44 8.89 8.87
N SER A 60 -9.08 10.05 9.01
CA SER A 60 -10.31 10.43 8.28
C SER A 60 -10.19 10.37 6.75
N ASP A 61 -8.96 10.55 6.23
CA ASP A 61 -8.67 10.58 4.80
C ASP A 61 -8.22 9.22 4.25
N ALA A 62 -8.24 8.17 5.09
CA ALA A 62 -7.90 6.81 4.69
C ALA A 62 -9.14 5.92 4.61
N PHE A 63 -9.09 4.92 3.75
CA PHE A 63 -10.05 3.82 3.81
C PHE A 63 -9.65 2.89 4.95
N VAL A 64 -10.44 2.89 6.02
CA VAL A 64 -10.20 2.04 7.20
C VAL A 64 -11.09 0.82 7.14
N HIS A 65 -10.50 -0.36 7.34
CA HIS A 65 -11.23 -1.62 7.29
C HIS A 65 -10.87 -2.58 8.42
N LEU A 66 -11.83 -3.41 8.78
CA LEU A 66 -11.66 -4.61 9.58
C LEU A 66 -12.36 -5.75 8.84
N SER A 67 -11.63 -6.80 8.52
CA SER A 67 -12.15 -7.94 7.79
C SER A 67 -11.72 -9.26 8.44
N GLN A 68 -12.60 -10.25 8.38
CA GLN A 68 -12.33 -11.61 8.86
C GLN A 68 -12.53 -12.58 7.71
N HIS A 69 -11.50 -13.38 7.42
CA HIS A 69 -11.56 -14.38 6.37
C HIS A 69 -11.18 -15.77 6.92
N PRO A 70 -11.86 -16.85 6.50
CA PRO A 70 -11.60 -18.19 7.02
C PRO A 70 -10.14 -18.65 6.89
N ASP A 71 -9.51 -18.40 5.74
CA ASP A 71 -8.17 -18.92 5.43
C ASP A 71 -7.04 -18.01 5.90
N SER A 72 -7.25 -16.69 5.92
CA SER A 72 -6.20 -15.70 6.24
C SER A 72 -6.41 -14.94 7.54
N GLY A 73 -7.46 -15.28 8.30
CA GLY A 73 -7.75 -14.68 9.59
C GLY A 73 -8.25 -13.24 9.53
N MET A 74 -7.96 -12.48 10.57
CA MET A 74 -8.43 -11.11 10.74
C MET A 74 -7.40 -10.10 10.26
N TRP A 75 -7.88 -9.13 9.48
CA TRP A 75 -7.07 -8.03 8.95
C TRP A 75 -7.67 -6.68 9.34
N ILE A 76 -6.81 -5.74 9.71
CA ILE A 76 -7.19 -4.35 10.00
C ILE A 76 -6.22 -3.44 9.25
N GLY A 77 -6.75 -2.43 8.58
CA GLY A 77 -5.92 -1.51 7.81
C GLY A 77 -6.50 -0.09 7.72
N ALA A 78 -5.62 0.86 7.37
CA ALA A 78 -5.95 2.26 7.11
C ALA A 78 -5.15 2.75 5.90
N THR A 79 -5.63 2.42 4.70
CA THR A 79 -4.93 2.71 3.46
C THR A 79 -5.29 4.07 2.88
N PRO A 80 -4.31 4.90 2.48
CA PRO A 80 -4.57 6.16 1.78
C PRO A 80 -4.70 6.00 0.27
N GLU A 81 -4.51 4.78 -0.29
CA GLU A 81 -4.30 4.57 -1.73
C GLU A 81 -5.55 4.03 -2.40
N LEU A 82 -6.26 4.91 -3.13
CA LEU A 82 -7.34 4.53 -4.03
C LEU A 82 -6.76 3.80 -5.25
N LEU A 83 -7.20 2.56 -5.49
CA LEU A 83 -6.88 1.84 -6.71
C LEU A 83 -7.75 2.32 -7.86
N ILE A 84 -9.06 2.35 -7.64
CA ILE A 84 -10.04 2.83 -8.61
C ILE A 84 -11.38 3.14 -7.93
N GLN A 85 -11.99 4.23 -8.36
CA GLN A 85 -13.42 4.49 -8.19
C GLN A 85 -14.04 4.55 -9.57
N LYS A 86 -15.05 3.71 -9.83
CA LYS A 86 -15.84 3.70 -11.07
C LYS A 86 -17.28 4.00 -10.73
N SER A 87 -17.88 4.92 -11.48
CA SER A 87 -19.32 5.17 -11.45
C SER A 87 -19.81 5.33 -12.88
N SER A 88 -20.59 4.37 -13.35
CA SER A 88 -21.01 4.28 -14.73
C SER A 88 -19.81 4.29 -15.71
N THR A 89 -19.67 5.34 -16.52
CA THR A 89 -18.56 5.49 -17.47
C THR A 89 -17.34 6.23 -16.90
N GLN A 90 -17.49 6.85 -15.73
CA GLN A 90 -16.43 7.67 -15.13
C GLN A 90 -15.52 6.83 -14.25
N LEU A 91 -14.20 7.07 -14.39
CA LEU A 91 -13.15 6.41 -13.64
C LEU A 91 -12.31 7.45 -12.90
N HIS A 92 -12.06 7.24 -11.61
CA HIS A 92 -11.07 7.96 -10.84
C HIS A 92 -10.00 6.99 -10.39
N ILE A 93 -8.73 7.31 -10.67
CA ILE A 93 -7.57 6.48 -10.35
C ILE A 93 -6.50 7.36 -9.74
N MET A 94 -5.78 6.83 -8.75
CA MET A 94 -4.68 7.53 -8.09
C MET A 94 -3.35 6.85 -8.42
N ALA A 95 -2.35 7.63 -8.79
CA ALA A 95 -0.95 7.21 -8.77
C ALA A 95 -0.30 7.79 -7.50
N LEU A 96 0.16 6.92 -6.61
CA LEU A 96 0.78 7.29 -5.33
C LEU A 96 2.12 6.57 -5.20
N ALA A 97 3.23 7.30 -5.27
CA ALA A 97 4.57 6.76 -5.12
C ALA A 97 5.58 7.87 -4.79
N GLY A 98 6.82 7.48 -4.47
CA GLY A 98 7.78 8.39 -3.86
C GLY A 98 7.43 8.62 -2.39
N THR A 99 8.42 8.49 -1.50
CA THR A 99 8.19 8.60 -0.06
C THR A 99 9.30 9.39 0.60
N GLN A 100 8.92 10.32 1.47
CA GLN A 100 9.82 11.00 2.40
C GLN A 100 9.22 10.99 3.80
N ALA A 101 10.07 11.14 4.84
CA ALA A 101 9.58 11.33 6.19
C ALA A 101 8.77 12.64 6.26
N ARG A 102 7.63 12.59 6.96
CA ARG A 102 6.86 13.79 7.24
C ARG A 102 7.67 14.74 8.11
N HIS A 103 7.64 16.03 7.79
CA HIS A 103 8.20 17.08 8.63
C HIS A 103 7.14 18.16 8.92
N HIS A 104 7.26 18.78 10.11
CA HIS A 104 6.31 19.79 10.57
C HIS A 104 6.78 21.22 10.25
N SER A 105 7.72 21.39 9.34
CA SER A 105 8.18 22.73 8.92
C SER A 105 7.28 23.31 7.83
N ALA A 106 7.20 24.63 7.78
CA ALA A 106 6.50 25.32 6.69
C ALA A 106 7.24 25.28 5.34
N THR A 107 8.44 24.65 5.31
CA THR A 107 9.21 24.48 4.07
C THR A 107 8.58 23.44 3.15
N PRO A 108 8.46 23.71 1.85
CA PRO A 108 8.00 22.72 0.88
C PRO A 108 8.88 21.47 0.88
N TYR A 109 8.28 20.32 0.55
CA TYR A 109 9.03 19.09 0.32
C TYR A 109 9.92 19.24 -0.93
N LEU A 110 11.20 18.90 -0.79
CA LEU A 110 12.12 18.84 -1.92
C LEU A 110 12.27 17.38 -2.34
N TRP A 111 11.59 17.03 -3.43
CA TRP A 111 11.65 15.69 -3.99
C TRP A 111 12.96 15.48 -4.76
N ARG A 112 13.58 14.32 -4.55
CA ARG A 112 14.79 13.94 -5.29
C ARG A 112 14.37 13.21 -6.56
N GLN A 113 15.27 13.16 -7.52
CA GLN A 113 15.05 12.48 -8.80
C GLN A 113 14.54 11.03 -8.62
N LYS A 114 15.07 10.28 -7.63
CA LYS A 114 14.60 8.92 -7.34
C LYS A 114 13.10 8.83 -7.05
N GLU A 115 12.58 9.69 -6.17
CA GLU A 115 11.18 9.68 -5.80
C GLU A 115 10.28 10.16 -6.97
N GLU A 116 10.76 11.12 -7.75
CA GLU A 116 10.06 11.61 -8.95
C GLU A 116 10.00 10.53 -10.05
N GLU A 117 11.10 9.82 -10.30
CA GLU A 117 11.14 8.69 -11.23
C GLU A 117 10.24 7.54 -10.77
N GLU A 118 10.25 7.23 -9.47
CA GLU A 118 9.37 6.21 -8.88
C GLU A 118 7.90 6.56 -9.10
N HIS A 119 7.52 7.82 -8.88
CA HIS A 119 6.16 8.30 -9.10
C HIS A 119 5.79 8.28 -10.59
N HIS A 120 6.73 8.69 -11.47
CA HIS A 120 6.52 8.67 -12.91
C HIS A 120 6.20 7.28 -13.45
N MET A 121 6.91 6.23 -12.97
CA MET A 121 6.63 4.84 -13.35
C MET A 121 5.20 4.41 -13.03
N VAL A 122 4.65 4.84 -11.88
CA VAL A 122 3.26 4.52 -11.51
C VAL A 122 2.26 5.30 -12.36
N SER A 123 2.53 6.59 -12.60
CA SER A 123 1.70 7.44 -13.46
C SER A 123 1.64 6.92 -14.90
N GLU A 124 2.79 6.56 -15.48
CA GLU A 124 2.90 5.99 -16.82
C GLU A 124 2.13 4.66 -16.95
N HIS A 125 2.19 3.82 -15.91
CA HIS A 125 1.42 2.57 -15.87
C HIS A 125 -0.09 2.85 -15.92
N VAL A 126 -0.59 3.79 -15.11
CA VAL A 126 -2.01 4.17 -15.10
C VAL A 126 -2.44 4.68 -16.48
N GLU A 127 -1.66 5.59 -17.09
CA GLU A 127 -1.95 6.15 -18.41
C GLU A 127 -1.96 5.07 -19.50
N THR A 128 -1.00 4.14 -19.45
CA THR A 128 -0.92 3.01 -20.37
C THR A 128 -2.17 2.12 -20.27
N ILE A 129 -2.63 1.81 -19.05
CA ILE A 129 -3.82 1.01 -18.86
C ILE A 129 -5.08 1.74 -19.34
N LEU A 130 -5.23 3.02 -19.02
CA LEU A 130 -6.34 3.83 -19.53
C LEU A 130 -6.39 3.83 -21.06
N GLN A 131 -5.23 3.98 -21.72
CA GLN A 131 -5.12 3.93 -23.17
C GLN A 131 -5.50 2.55 -23.75
N GLN A 132 -5.05 1.45 -23.12
CA GLN A 132 -5.37 0.07 -23.57
C GLN A 132 -6.87 -0.23 -23.52
N PHE A 133 -7.64 0.47 -22.70
CA PHE A 133 -9.08 0.33 -22.58
C PHE A 133 -9.87 1.45 -23.28
N ASP A 134 -9.23 2.19 -24.19
CA ASP A 134 -9.83 3.31 -24.93
C ASP A 134 -10.49 4.36 -24.02
N CYS A 135 -9.96 4.54 -22.82
CA CYS A 135 -10.44 5.56 -21.89
C CYS A 135 -9.85 6.93 -22.25
N THR A 136 -10.70 7.93 -22.24
CA THR A 136 -10.29 9.34 -22.44
C THR A 136 -9.96 9.96 -21.08
N ILE A 137 -8.74 10.44 -20.87
CA ILE A 137 -8.38 11.21 -19.68
C ILE A 137 -9.02 12.59 -19.80
N LEU A 138 -9.97 12.88 -18.91
CA LEU A 138 -10.67 14.16 -18.83
C LEU A 138 -9.88 15.19 -18.01
N ASN A 139 -9.21 14.69 -16.94
CA ASN A 139 -8.42 15.53 -16.06
C ASN A 139 -7.25 14.74 -15.46
N LYS A 140 -6.11 15.43 -15.30
CA LYS A 140 -4.91 14.92 -14.61
C LYS A 140 -4.40 16.03 -13.70
N ILE A 141 -4.40 15.78 -12.39
CA ILE A 141 -3.93 16.73 -11.38
C ILE A 141 -2.73 16.13 -10.68
N GLY A 142 -1.59 16.78 -10.77
CA GLY A 142 -0.35 16.33 -10.12
C GLY A 142 0.86 16.30 -11.06
N PRO A 143 2.02 15.84 -10.54
CA PRO A 143 2.21 15.37 -9.18
C PRO A 143 2.16 16.50 -8.15
N TYR A 144 1.59 16.22 -7.00
CA TYR A 144 1.61 17.10 -5.83
C TYR A 144 1.88 16.29 -4.55
N THR A 145 2.31 16.98 -3.51
CA THR A 145 2.64 16.33 -2.22
C THR A 145 1.39 16.14 -1.38
N ILE A 146 1.22 14.93 -0.83
CA ILE A 146 0.26 14.66 0.24
C ILE A 146 0.98 14.09 1.46
N GLU A 147 0.44 14.33 2.64
CA GLU A 147 0.91 13.73 3.88
C GLU A 147 -0.02 12.59 4.31
N ALA A 148 0.58 11.46 4.69
CA ALA A 148 -0.14 10.28 5.16
C ALA A 148 0.57 9.72 6.40
N ALA A 149 -0.01 9.90 7.58
CA ALA A 149 0.56 9.52 8.87
C ALA A 149 1.97 10.10 9.10
N GLN A 150 3.02 9.30 9.06
CA GLN A 150 4.42 9.70 9.33
C GLN A 150 5.25 9.96 8.06
N VAL A 151 4.63 9.93 6.90
CA VAL A 151 5.30 10.10 5.61
C VAL A 151 4.57 11.09 4.71
N ALA A 152 5.28 11.60 3.71
CA ALA A 152 4.72 12.33 2.58
C ALA A 152 4.95 11.53 1.30
N HIS A 153 4.04 11.68 0.35
CA HIS A 153 4.07 11.03 -0.96
C HIS A 153 3.82 12.01 -2.10
N LEU A 154 4.29 11.67 -3.29
CA LEU A 154 3.82 12.27 -4.54
C LEU A 154 2.53 11.58 -4.99
N ARG A 155 1.56 12.39 -5.40
CA ARG A 155 0.25 11.93 -5.87
C ARG A 155 -0.14 12.59 -7.19
N THR A 156 -0.69 11.79 -8.09
CA THR A 156 -1.40 12.26 -9.28
C THR A 156 -2.78 11.62 -9.31
N ASP A 157 -3.81 12.44 -9.52
CA ASP A 157 -5.19 11.99 -9.68
C ASP A 157 -5.60 12.04 -11.14
N TYR A 158 -6.23 10.98 -11.60
CA TYR A 158 -6.79 10.84 -12.92
C TYR A 158 -8.30 10.75 -12.87
N THR A 159 -8.97 11.57 -13.66
CA THR A 159 -10.39 11.39 -14.01
C THR A 159 -10.45 11.02 -15.48
N ALA A 160 -11.05 9.86 -15.79
CA ALA A 160 -11.17 9.38 -17.16
C ALA A 160 -12.60 8.93 -17.46
N GLU A 161 -12.93 8.87 -18.72
CA GLU A 161 -14.18 8.30 -19.23
C GLU A 161 -13.92 7.08 -20.10
N GLY A 162 -14.61 5.97 -19.82
CA GLY A 162 -14.55 4.75 -20.62
C GLY A 162 -15.92 4.09 -20.75
N LYS A 163 -16.48 4.01 -21.98
CA LYS A 163 -17.87 3.62 -22.20
C LYS A 163 -18.16 2.12 -21.97
N ASN A 164 -17.17 1.24 -22.20
CA ASN A 164 -17.38 -0.21 -22.14
C ASN A 164 -16.26 -0.91 -21.36
N VAL A 165 -15.89 -0.34 -20.22
CA VAL A 165 -14.82 -0.88 -19.39
C VAL A 165 -15.34 -2.08 -18.59
N ASP A 166 -14.94 -3.29 -18.98
CA ASP A 166 -15.09 -4.45 -18.12
C ASP A 166 -14.16 -4.35 -16.90
N ILE A 167 -14.75 -4.06 -15.76
CA ILE A 167 -14.02 -3.77 -14.52
C ILE A 167 -13.13 -4.95 -14.10
N LYS A 168 -13.51 -6.21 -14.35
CA LYS A 168 -12.71 -7.38 -13.98
C LYS A 168 -11.44 -7.45 -14.81
N THR A 169 -11.54 -7.24 -16.11
CA THR A 169 -10.38 -7.24 -17.01
C THR A 169 -9.50 -6.01 -16.77
N PHE A 170 -10.12 -4.85 -16.53
CA PHE A 170 -9.40 -3.62 -16.18
C PHE A 170 -8.57 -3.79 -14.91
N LEU A 171 -9.17 -4.31 -13.82
CA LEU A 171 -8.48 -4.57 -12.56
C LEU A 171 -7.31 -5.55 -12.71
N LYS A 172 -7.45 -6.60 -13.52
CA LYS A 172 -6.36 -7.55 -13.79
C LYS A 172 -5.16 -6.92 -14.49
N LYS A 173 -5.36 -5.82 -15.21
CA LYS A 173 -4.31 -5.08 -15.89
C LYS A 173 -3.75 -3.95 -15.04
N LEU A 174 -4.62 -3.25 -14.29
CA LEU A 174 -4.23 -2.16 -13.42
C LEU A 174 -3.47 -2.67 -12.19
N HIS A 175 -3.91 -3.78 -11.60
CA HIS A 175 -3.34 -4.30 -10.35
C HIS A 175 -2.56 -5.61 -10.57
N PRO A 176 -1.38 -5.76 -9.92
CA PRO A 176 -0.74 -4.78 -9.04
C PRO A 176 -0.11 -3.62 -9.79
N THR A 177 -0.24 -2.43 -9.24
CA THR A 177 0.47 -1.24 -9.75
C THR A 177 1.98 -1.37 -9.48
N PRO A 178 2.85 -0.61 -10.19
CA PRO A 178 4.27 -0.55 -9.84
C PRO A 178 4.55 0.00 -8.43
N ALA A 179 3.55 0.59 -7.76
CA ALA A 179 3.67 1.03 -6.37
C ALA A 179 3.71 -0.12 -5.37
N VAL A 180 3.17 -1.30 -5.71
CA VAL A 180 3.09 -2.47 -4.81
C VAL A 180 3.68 -3.76 -5.41
N GLY A 181 3.85 -3.82 -6.72
CA GLY A 181 4.45 -4.94 -7.45
C GLY A 181 5.85 -4.61 -7.95
N GLY A 182 5.93 -4.15 -9.18
CA GLY A 182 7.17 -3.79 -9.87
C GLY A 182 6.94 -3.35 -11.29
N LEU A 183 8.01 -3.07 -12.03
CA LEU A 183 7.96 -2.67 -13.42
C LEU A 183 9.12 -3.33 -14.20
N PRO A 184 8.88 -4.17 -15.23
CA PRO A 184 7.58 -4.70 -15.64
C PRO A 184 6.87 -5.50 -14.54
N VAL A 185 5.53 -5.50 -14.53
CA VAL A 185 4.73 -6.09 -13.44
C VAL A 185 5.03 -7.58 -13.23
N GLU A 186 5.06 -8.37 -14.30
CA GLU A 186 5.31 -9.81 -14.25
C GLU A 186 6.69 -10.11 -13.66
N LYS A 187 7.72 -9.37 -14.06
CA LYS A 187 9.10 -9.52 -13.56
C LYS A 187 9.20 -9.10 -12.08
N GLY A 188 8.52 -8.02 -11.69
CA GLY A 188 8.44 -7.60 -10.30
C GLY A 188 7.79 -8.66 -9.41
N LEU A 189 6.67 -9.25 -9.83
CA LEU A 189 6.01 -10.33 -9.12
C LEU A 189 6.85 -11.60 -9.04
N GLU A 190 7.62 -11.92 -10.10
CA GLU A 190 8.55 -13.05 -10.11
C GLU A 190 9.67 -12.84 -9.09
N CYS A 191 10.29 -11.66 -9.07
CA CYS A 191 11.31 -11.26 -8.11
C CYS A 191 10.80 -11.35 -6.65
N ILE A 192 9.59 -10.82 -6.38
CA ILE A 192 8.94 -10.87 -5.08
C ILE A 192 8.74 -12.33 -4.63
N ARG A 193 8.11 -13.17 -5.45
CA ARG A 193 7.87 -14.59 -5.14
C ARG A 193 9.15 -15.37 -4.87
N LYS A 194 10.23 -15.05 -5.61
CA LYS A 194 11.50 -15.74 -5.52
C LYS A 194 12.31 -15.36 -4.26
N PHE A 195 12.23 -14.11 -3.81
CA PHE A 195 13.19 -13.60 -2.85
C PHE A 195 12.61 -13.00 -1.57
N GLU A 196 11.33 -12.63 -1.51
CA GLU A 196 10.76 -12.00 -0.32
C GLU A 196 10.64 -12.96 0.87
N GLY A 197 10.38 -14.24 0.61
CA GLY A 197 10.45 -15.32 1.61
C GLY A 197 9.17 -15.58 2.37
N TYR A 198 8.05 -14.88 2.08
CA TYR A 198 6.74 -15.13 2.67
C TYR A 198 5.59 -14.85 1.69
N ASN A 199 4.41 -15.35 2.01
CA ASN A 199 3.20 -15.07 1.24
C ASN A 199 2.55 -13.78 1.79
N ARG A 200 2.38 -12.78 0.94
CA ARG A 200 1.75 -11.49 1.29
C ARG A 200 0.28 -11.62 1.66
N SER A 201 -0.38 -12.73 1.31
CA SER A 201 -1.82 -12.92 1.51
C SER A 201 -2.63 -11.71 0.99
N TYR A 202 -3.31 -10.95 1.85
CA TYR A 202 -4.05 -9.75 1.47
C TYR A 202 -3.22 -8.46 1.45
N TYR A 203 -2.00 -8.46 1.99
CA TYR A 203 -1.13 -7.29 1.89
C TYR A 203 -0.77 -7.01 0.43
N CYS A 204 -0.89 -5.76 -0.01
CA CYS A 204 -0.78 -5.31 -1.40
C CYS A 204 -1.86 -5.86 -2.34
N GLY A 205 -2.88 -6.55 -1.85
CA GLY A 205 -4.12 -6.81 -2.58
C GLY A 205 -4.99 -5.56 -2.67
N PHE A 206 -6.25 -5.71 -3.03
CA PHE A 206 -7.21 -4.60 -2.96
C PHE A 206 -8.45 -5.00 -2.16
N ILE A 207 -9.11 -3.99 -1.61
CA ILE A 207 -10.28 -4.12 -0.77
C ILE A 207 -11.25 -2.97 -1.04
N GLY A 208 -12.55 -3.22 -0.91
CA GLY A 208 -13.59 -2.23 -1.10
C GLY A 208 -14.87 -2.85 -1.63
N GLU A 209 -15.69 -2.06 -2.29
CA GLU A 209 -17.01 -2.44 -2.77
C GLU A 209 -17.06 -2.41 -4.30
N THR A 210 -17.76 -3.37 -4.90
CA THR A 210 -18.03 -3.40 -6.34
C THR A 210 -19.20 -4.32 -6.65
N ASP A 211 -20.03 -3.92 -7.60
CA ASP A 211 -21.03 -4.78 -8.23
C ASP A 211 -20.48 -5.55 -9.45
N PHE A 212 -19.19 -5.33 -9.79
CA PHE A 212 -18.50 -5.85 -10.96
C PHE A 212 -19.12 -5.45 -12.32
N LYS A 213 -19.89 -4.38 -12.34
CA LYS A 213 -20.51 -3.81 -13.55
C LYS A 213 -20.19 -2.33 -13.66
N ASP A 214 -20.98 -1.52 -13.00
CA ASP A 214 -20.97 -0.08 -13.14
C ASP A 214 -20.36 0.65 -11.96
N GLU A 215 -20.33 0.02 -10.78
CA GLU A 215 -19.85 0.63 -9.55
C GLU A 215 -18.66 -0.14 -8.98
N ALA A 216 -17.61 0.59 -8.64
CA ALA A 216 -16.47 0.08 -7.88
C ALA A 216 -15.84 1.20 -7.05
N HIS A 217 -15.47 0.89 -5.81
CA HIS A 217 -14.68 1.76 -4.94
C HIS A 217 -13.65 0.90 -4.21
N LEU A 218 -12.47 0.76 -4.83
CA LEU A 218 -11.45 -0.20 -4.44
C LEU A 218 -10.16 0.52 -4.05
N PHE A 219 -9.56 0.07 -2.97
CA PHE A 219 -8.32 0.61 -2.40
C PHE A 219 -7.25 -0.47 -2.35
N ILE A 220 -5.98 -0.11 -2.48
CA ILE A 220 -4.87 -1.05 -2.28
C ILE A 220 -4.72 -1.32 -0.77
N ASN A 221 -4.69 -2.60 -0.37
CA ASN A 221 -4.58 -2.98 1.04
C ASN A 221 -3.16 -2.76 1.56
N LEU A 222 -2.92 -1.55 2.03
CA LEU A 222 -1.68 -1.09 2.64
C LEU A 222 -1.92 -0.60 4.06
N ARG A 223 -0.82 -0.30 4.77
CA ARG A 223 -0.90 0.19 6.16
C ARG A 223 -1.85 -0.70 6.96
N CYS A 224 -1.59 -2.01 6.93
CA CYS A 224 -2.43 -3.03 7.52
C CYS A 224 -1.64 -3.97 8.42
N LEU A 225 -2.39 -4.69 9.24
CA LEU A 225 -1.88 -5.78 10.08
C LEU A 225 -2.82 -6.98 10.03
N GLN A 226 -2.25 -8.15 10.29
CA GLN A 226 -2.97 -9.41 10.50
C GLN A 226 -2.94 -9.76 11.98
N VAL A 227 -4.08 -10.18 12.53
CA VAL A 227 -4.25 -10.49 13.96
C VAL A 227 -4.00 -11.98 14.18
N GLY A 228 -2.93 -12.30 14.91
CA GLY A 228 -2.62 -13.66 15.37
C GLY A 228 -3.10 -13.95 16.79
N ALA A 229 -2.64 -15.08 17.34
CA ALA A 229 -2.94 -15.48 18.70
C ALA A 229 -2.35 -14.52 19.74
N ASP A 230 -1.03 -14.38 19.72
CA ASP A 230 -0.25 -13.61 20.69
C ASP A 230 0.51 -12.44 20.06
N LYS A 231 0.51 -12.35 18.73
CA LYS A 231 1.21 -11.34 17.95
C LYS A 231 0.28 -10.67 16.94
N LEU A 232 0.67 -9.48 16.54
CA LEU A 232 0.12 -8.75 15.41
C LEU A 232 1.22 -8.65 14.35
N ALA A 233 0.95 -9.10 13.12
CA ALA A 233 1.89 -8.99 12.01
C ALA A 233 1.58 -7.73 11.21
N VAL A 234 2.44 -6.71 11.30
CA VAL A 234 2.35 -5.45 10.57
C VAL A 234 3.16 -5.57 9.28
N TYR A 235 2.58 -5.16 8.15
CA TYR A 235 3.23 -5.23 6.85
C TYR A 235 3.67 -3.85 6.37
N ALA A 236 4.89 -3.76 5.87
CA ALA A 236 5.42 -2.54 5.26
C ALA A 236 6.44 -2.86 4.16
N GLY A 237 6.46 -2.06 3.09
CA GLY A 237 7.38 -2.23 1.97
C GLY A 237 7.78 -0.91 1.33
N GLY A 238 8.85 -0.94 0.56
CA GLY A 238 9.39 0.16 -0.23
C GLY A 238 9.80 -0.26 -1.63
N GLY A 239 9.79 0.67 -2.57
CA GLY A 239 10.18 0.44 -3.97
C GLY A 239 11.69 0.41 -4.12
N ILE A 240 12.24 -0.75 -4.50
CA ILE A 240 13.65 -0.90 -4.82
C ILE A 240 13.88 -0.56 -6.28
N THR A 241 14.81 0.35 -6.52
CA THR A 241 15.32 0.75 -7.85
C THR A 241 16.85 0.67 -7.85
N ALA A 242 17.51 0.87 -8.98
CA ALA A 242 18.97 0.89 -9.05
C ALA A 242 19.61 1.96 -8.13
N ALA A 243 18.91 3.03 -7.79
CA ALA A 243 19.37 4.09 -6.91
C ALA A 243 19.05 3.84 -5.41
N SER A 244 18.45 2.70 -5.05
CA SER A 244 18.04 2.41 -3.67
C SER A 244 19.22 2.03 -2.77
N ASN A 245 19.11 2.41 -1.49
CA ASN A 245 20.04 2.05 -0.43
C ASN A 245 19.33 1.22 0.64
N ALA A 246 19.90 0.07 1.02
CA ALA A 246 19.25 -0.89 1.92
C ALA A 246 18.86 -0.31 3.28
N GLU A 247 19.70 0.54 3.88
CA GLU A 247 19.41 1.17 5.18
C GLU A 247 18.29 2.20 5.05
N ALA A 248 18.28 2.98 3.97
CA ALA A 248 17.24 3.96 3.71
C ALA A 248 15.88 3.27 3.51
N GLU A 249 15.83 2.19 2.70
CA GLU A 249 14.60 1.43 2.46
C GLU A 249 14.10 0.72 3.74
N TRP A 250 15.01 0.17 4.54
CA TRP A 250 14.66 -0.38 5.85
C TRP A 250 14.01 0.67 6.75
N ASN A 251 14.60 1.87 6.84
CA ASN A 251 14.08 2.96 7.65
C ASN A 251 12.72 3.47 7.13
N GLU A 252 12.50 3.46 5.81
CA GLU A 252 11.21 3.78 5.22
C GLU A 252 10.12 2.79 5.68
N THR A 253 10.43 1.48 5.73
CA THR A 253 9.47 0.50 6.25
C THR A 253 9.14 0.72 7.73
N ILE A 254 10.11 1.18 8.55
CA ILE A 254 9.85 1.58 9.94
C ILE A 254 8.86 2.75 10.00
N LEU A 255 9.05 3.78 9.17
CA LEU A 255 8.15 4.93 9.15
C LEU A 255 6.74 4.54 8.71
N LYS A 256 6.62 3.72 7.66
CA LYS A 256 5.33 3.24 7.15
C LYS A 256 4.59 2.37 8.18
N SER A 257 5.29 1.52 8.93
CA SER A 257 4.67 0.67 9.96
C SER A 257 4.07 1.46 11.12
N LYS A 258 4.57 2.68 11.39
CA LYS A 258 4.09 3.55 12.47
C LYS A 258 2.61 3.95 12.32
N THR A 259 2.02 3.86 11.14
CA THR A 259 0.57 4.00 10.95
C THR A 259 -0.20 3.05 11.86
N MET A 260 0.25 1.81 12.00
CA MET A 260 -0.35 0.81 12.88
C MET A 260 0.27 0.81 14.27
N THR A 261 1.62 0.72 14.37
CA THR A 261 2.30 0.48 15.64
C THR A 261 2.13 1.61 16.65
N ASN A 262 2.12 2.89 16.22
CA ASN A 262 1.88 4.01 17.13
C ASN A 262 0.50 3.96 17.78
N LYS A 263 -0.49 3.39 17.10
CA LYS A 263 -1.87 3.32 17.61
C LYS A 263 -2.08 2.16 18.59
N LEU A 264 -1.24 1.13 18.50
CA LEU A 264 -1.21 0.02 19.46
C LEU A 264 -0.68 0.49 20.83
N LEU A 265 0.34 1.36 20.84
CA LEU A 265 0.96 1.87 22.06
C LEU A 265 0.08 2.85 22.86
N THR A 266 -0.97 3.38 22.27
CA THR A 266 -1.83 4.41 22.86
C THR A 266 -3.24 3.90 23.17
N GLN A 267 -3.43 2.59 23.37
CA GLN A 267 -4.73 2.05 23.79
C GLN A 267 -5.03 2.48 25.23
N THR A 268 -5.74 3.60 25.38
CA THR A 268 -6.42 3.93 26.62
C THR A 268 -7.81 3.29 26.53
N PRO A 269 -8.27 2.50 27.51
CA PRO A 269 -9.60 1.90 27.45
C PRO A 269 -10.65 2.99 27.26
N LEU A 270 -11.51 2.85 26.27
CA LEU A 270 -12.73 3.66 26.19
C LEU A 270 -13.51 3.39 27.48
N LYS A 271 -13.66 4.42 28.31
CA LYS A 271 -14.57 4.34 29.45
C LYS A 271 -15.95 4.01 28.88
N HIS A 272 -16.43 2.80 29.14
CA HIS A 272 -17.80 2.43 28.84
C HIS A 272 -18.74 3.38 29.55
N GLY A 273 -19.17 4.43 28.85
CA GLY A 273 -20.35 5.18 29.23
C GLY A 273 -21.55 4.25 29.01
N ILE A 274 -22.03 3.65 30.08
CA ILE A 274 -23.34 3.01 30.12
C ILE A 274 -24.33 4.11 29.76
N VAL A 275 -24.84 4.08 28.54
CA VAL A 275 -26.05 4.83 28.20
C VAL A 275 -27.20 3.98 28.74
N GLY A 276 -27.74 4.43 29.89
CA GLY A 276 -28.97 3.92 30.48
C GLY A 276 -30.20 4.32 29.66
#